data_112066d4863af97a800efd324cd66932
#
_entry.id   112066d4863af97a800efd324cd66932
#
_cell.length_a   1.000
_cell.length_b   1.000
_cell.length_c   1.000
_cell.angle_alpha   90.00
_cell.angle_beta   90.00
_cell.angle_gamma   90.00
#
_symmetry.space_group_name_H-M   'P 1'
#
loop_
_entity.id
_entity.type
_entity.pdbx_description
1 polymer ?
#
loop_
_entity_poly.entity_id
_entity_poly.type
_entity_poly.pdbx_seq_one_letter_code
_entity_poly.pdbx_strand_id
1 'polypeptide(L)'
;MLLEETITRMPYGIRYIAQQSYEILCNRFPGEDQQHILQVVGHWLWKTYLLPALTQPEMWGVIDRGLSPLHRRNLGEVGKVLGQVYAGRLFGGEHVYLQPLNTWVGEALARMQDILLNRESAISLPSELHANTFLSHRCS
;
A
#
# COMPACT_ATOMS: atom_id res chain seq x y z
N MET A 1 -8.53 9.33 -8.19
CA MET A 1 -9.81 9.07 -7.51
C MET A 1 -9.82 7.69 -6.82
N LEU A 2 -9.78 6.57 -7.52
CA LEU A 2 -9.92 5.24 -6.87
C LEU A 2 -8.75 4.87 -5.92
N LEU A 3 -7.51 5.16 -6.27
CA LEU A 3 -6.33 4.89 -5.45
C LEU A 3 -6.28 5.76 -4.19
N GLU A 4 -6.63 7.04 -4.29
CA GLU A 4 -6.69 7.97 -3.16
C GLU A 4 -7.75 7.51 -2.15
N GLU A 5 -8.93 7.11 -2.62
CA GLU A 5 -10.00 6.60 -1.76
C GLU A 5 -9.61 5.27 -1.09
N THR A 6 -8.91 4.39 -1.81
CA THR A 6 -8.49 3.10 -1.25
C THR A 6 -7.47 3.29 -0.14
N ILE A 7 -6.53 4.21 -0.31
CA ILE A 7 -5.48 4.44 0.68
C ILE A 7 -6.01 5.26 1.86
N THR A 8 -6.87 6.25 1.63
CA THR A 8 -7.51 7.02 2.71
C THR A 8 -8.46 6.17 3.54
N ARG A 9 -9.09 5.16 2.95
CA ARG A 9 -9.96 4.19 3.63
C ARG A 9 -9.20 3.01 4.25
N MET A 10 -7.90 2.91 4.01
CA MET A 10 -7.07 1.86 4.60
C MET A 10 -7.10 1.96 6.13
N PRO A 11 -7.21 0.84 6.85
CA PRO A 11 -7.19 0.84 8.31
C PRO A 11 -5.96 1.58 8.85
N TYR A 12 -6.18 2.41 9.86
CA TYR A 12 -5.11 3.23 10.48
C TYR A 12 -3.88 2.41 10.84
N GLY A 13 -4.07 1.22 11.45
CA GLY A 13 -2.95 0.36 11.85
C GLY A 13 -2.04 -0.04 10.69
N ILE A 14 -2.59 -0.32 9.52
CA ILE A 14 -1.80 -0.69 8.34
C ILE A 14 -1.01 0.51 7.83
N ARG A 15 -1.62 1.70 7.77
CA ARG A 15 -0.93 2.94 7.39
C ARG A 15 0.18 3.27 8.38
N TYR A 16 -0.11 3.17 9.68
CA TYR A 16 0.86 3.40 10.73
C TYR A 16 2.08 2.47 10.61
N ILE A 17 1.85 1.16 10.41
CA ILE A 17 2.94 0.19 10.22
C ILE A 17 3.78 0.54 8.99
N ALA A 18 3.13 0.90 7.86
CA ALA A 18 3.85 1.30 6.65
C ALA A 18 4.73 2.54 6.88
N GLN A 19 4.22 3.57 7.55
CA GLN A 19 4.96 4.79 7.87
C GLN A 19 6.11 4.52 8.84
N GLN A 20 5.87 3.76 9.91
CA GLN A 20 6.91 3.39 10.87
C GLN A 20 8.00 2.55 10.21
N SER A 21 7.62 1.62 9.33
CA SER A 21 8.59 0.82 8.56
C SER A 21 9.46 1.72 7.68
N TYR A 22 8.87 2.70 7.00
CA TYR A 22 9.60 3.67 6.20
C TYR A 22 10.59 4.48 7.05
N GLU A 23 10.16 5.05 8.17
CA GLU A 23 11.02 5.83 9.08
C GLU A 23 12.17 4.99 9.64
N ILE A 24 11.90 3.77 10.08
CA ILE A 24 12.92 2.85 10.61
C ILE A 24 13.95 2.51 9.54
N LEU A 25 13.51 2.22 8.32
CA LEU A 25 14.42 1.89 7.21
C LEU A 25 15.26 3.09 6.80
N CYS A 26 14.70 4.29 6.72
CA CYS A 26 15.46 5.52 6.44
C CYS A 26 16.54 5.76 7.51
N ASN A 27 16.20 5.57 8.77
CA ASN A 27 17.16 5.73 9.87
C ASN A 27 18.24 4.64 9.89
N ARG A 28 17.89 3.42 9.51
CA ARG A 28 18.81 2.28 9.50
C ARG A 28 19.77 2.30 8.30
N PHE A 29 19.31 2.83 7.18
CA PHE A 29 20.03 2.87 5.91
C PHE A 29 20.11 4.32 5.37
N PRO A 30 20.83 5.23 6.04
CA PRO A 30 20.87 6.64 5.68
C PRO A 30 21.55 6.93 4.34
N GLY A 31 22.28 5.96 3.78
CA GLY A 31 22.93 6.05 2.47
C GLY A 31 22.07 5.55 1.31
N GLU A 32 20.91 4.95 1.59
CA GLU A 32 20.01 4.44 0.55
C GLU A 32 19.11 5.57 0.01
N ASP A 33 18.74 5.43 -1.28
CA ASP A 33 17.76 6.31 -1.89
C ASP A 33 16.38 6.13 -1.21
N GLN A 34 15.81 7.24 -0.74
CA GLN A 34 14.49 7.27 -0.12
C GLN A 34 13.41 6.69 -1.03
N GLN A 35 13.54 6.88 -2.34
CA GLN A 35 12.67 6.30 -3.35
C GLN A 35 12.71 4.77 -3.29
N HIS A 36 13.91 4.19 -3.16
CA HIS A 36 14.09 2.75 -3.04
C HIS A 36 13.45 2.20 -1.76
N ILE A 37 13.67 2.87 -0.64
CA ILE A 37 13.04 2.49 0.64
C ILE A 37 11.50 2.53 0.53
N LEU A 38 10.95 3.56 -0.11
CA LEU A 38 9.52 3.70 -0.33
C LEU A 38 8.95 2.56 -1.19
N GLN A 39 9.68 2.14 -2.24
CA GLN A 39 9.31 0.99 -3.06
C GLN A 39 9.29 -0.32 -2.25
N VAL A 40 10.25 -0.52 -1.35
CA VAL A 40 10.29 -1.69 -0.47
C VAL A 40 9.06 -1.74 0.44
N VAL A 41 8.73 -0.63 1.08
CA VAL A 41 7.54 -0.51 1.95
C VAL A 41 6.25 -0.69 1.15
N GLY A 42 6.14 -0.04 -0.01
CA GLY A 42 5.00 -0.16 -0.92
C GLY A 42 4.80 -1.61 -1.39
N HIS A 43 5.88 -2.28 -1.78
CA HIS A 43 5.82 -3.68 -2.20
C HIS A 43 5.39 -4.62 -1.06
N TRP A 44 5.88 -4.39 0.16
CA TRP A 44 5.43 -5.12 1.34
C TRP A 44 3.92 -4.93 1.56
N LEU A 45 3.44 -3.68 1.55
CA LEU A 45 2.04 -3.34 1.72
C LEU A 45 1.15 -4.02 0.66
N TRP A 46 1.60 -3.99 -0.60
CA TRP A 46 0.93 -4.66 -1.70
C TRP A 46 0.82 -6.16 -1.49
N LYS A 47 1.94 -6.82 -1.26
CA LYS A 47 2.01 -8.29 -1.14
C LYS A 47 1.26 -8.83 0.08
N THR A 48 1.36 -8.14 1.20
CA THR A 48 0.87 -8.65 2.48
C THR A 48 -0.60 -8.32 2.71
N TYR A 49 -1.07 -7.17 2.21
CA TYR A 49 -2.41 -6.67 2.52
C TYR A 49 -3.30 -6.55 1.29
N LEU A 50 -2.89 -5.79 0.27
CA LEU A 50 -3.79 -5.42 -0.82
C LEU A 50 -4.01 -6.53 -1.84
N LEU A 51 -2.95 -7.21 -2.26
CA LEU A 51 -3.06 -8.28 -3.26
C LEU A 51 -3.93 -9.45 -2.79
N PRO A 52 -3.78 -9.98 -1.56
CA PRO A 52 -4.66 -11.04 -1.07
C PRO A 52 -6.13 -10.60 -1.01
N ALA A 53 -6.40 -9.38 -0.53
CA ALA A 53 -7.75 -8.84 -0.47
C ALA A 53 -8.39 -8.67 -1.87
N LEU A 54 -7.57 -8.33 -2.88
CA LEU A 54 -8.03 -8.21 -4.27
C LEU A 54 -8.27 -9.57 -4.93
N THR A 55 -7.38 -10.53 -4.74
CA THR A 55 -7.42 -11.82 -5.45
C THR A 55 -8.28 -12.87 -4.78
N GLN A 56 -8.50 -12.74 -3.48
CA GLN A 56 -9.29 -13.64 -2.65
C GLN A 56 -10.29 -12.85 -1.77
N PRO A 57 -11.14 -12.00 -2.37
CA PRO A 57 -11.98 -11.07 -1.61
C PRO A 57 -12.99 -11.75 -0.70
N GLU A 58 -13.42 -12.98 -1.03
CA GLU A 58 -14.30 -13.78 -0.17
C GLU A 58 -13.62 -14.18 1.14
N MET A 59 -12.33 -14.48 1.14
CA MET A 59 -11.58 -14.83 2.36
C MET A 59 -11.34 -13.61 3.26
N TRP A 60 -11.38 -12.41 2.69
CA TRP A 60 -11.18 -11.15 3.40
C TRP A 60 -12.49 -10.45 3.76
N GLY A 61 -13.63 -11.10 3.54
CA GLY A 61 -14.94 -10.55 3.85
C GLY A 61 -15.34 -9.33 3.00
N VAL A 62 -14.69 -9.15 1.85
CA VAL A 62 -15.01 -8.05 0.91
C VAL A 62 -16.29 -8.35 0.14
N ILE A 63 -16.54 -9.63 -0.14
CA ILE A 63 -17.75 -10.13 -0.79
C ILE A 63 -18.23 -11.42 -0.11
N ASP A 64 -19.55 -11.62 -0.11
CA ASP A 64 -20.19 -12.80 0.53
C ASP A 64 -20.29 -14.02 -0.40
N ARG A 65 -20.06 -13.83 -1.70
CA ARG A 65 -20.20 -14.88 -2.71
C ARG A 65 -18.88 -15.16 -3.40
N GLY A 66 -18.65 -16.41 -3.76
CA GLY A 66 -17.49 -16.81 -4.53
C GLY A 66 -17.45 -16.14 -5.92
N LEU A 67 -16.27 -15.78 -6.35
CA LEU A 67 -16.03 -15.20 -7.67
C LEU A 67 -16.10 -16.27 -8.77
N SER A 68 -16.71 -15.92 -9.91
CA SER A 68 -16.60 -16.73 -11.12
C SER A 68 -15.15 -16.79 -11.61
N PRO A 69 -14.74 -17.83 -12.37
CA PRO A 69 -13.38 -17.92 -12.91
C PRO A 69 -12.99 -16.69 -13.77
N LEU A 70 -13.94 -16.13 -14.50
CA LEU A 70 -13.72 -14.93 -15.31
C LEU A 70 -13.41 -13.70 -14.45
N HIS A 71 -14.19 -13.46 -13.39
CA HIS A 71 -13.95 -12.36 -12.48
C HIS A 71 -12.61 -12.51 -11.76
N ARG A 72 -12.27 -13.72 -11.33
CA ARG A 72 -10.98 -14.00 -10.68
C ARG A 72 -9.80 -13.73 -11.62
N ARG A 73 -9.92 -14.11 -12.89
CA ARG A 73 -8.92 -13.79 -13.92
C ARG A 73 -8.77 -12.29 -14.11
N ASN A 74 -9.88 -11.54 -14.22
CA ASN A 74 -9.86 -10.09 -14.39
C ASN A 74 -9.22 -9.40 -13.19
N LEU A 75 -9.53 -9.81 -11.96
CA LEU A 75 -8.87 -9.28 -10.75
C LEU A 75 -7.37 -9.60 -10.74
N GLY A 76 -6.96 -10.75 -11.27
CA GLY A 76 -5.54 -11.08 -11.47
C GLY A 76 -4.83 -10.10 -12.42
N GLU A 77 -5.47 -9.71 -13.53
CA GLU A 77 -4.91 -8.71 -14.45
C GLU A 77 -4.83 -7.31 -13.80
N VAL A 78 -5.89 -6.90 -13.09
CA VAL A 78 -5.85 -5.66 -12.28
C VAL A 78 -4.72 -5.72 -11.25
N GLY A 79 -4.54 -6.88 -10.60
CA GLY A 79 -3.45 -7.10 -9.65
C GLY A 79 -2.06 -6.92 -10.25
N LYS A 80 -1.84 -7.32 -11.51
CA LYS A 80 -0.57 -7.07 -12.21
C LYS A 80 -0.29 -5.58 -12.38
N VAL A 81 -1.31 -4.82 -12.81
CA VAL A 81 -1.17 -3.37 -13.03
C VAL A 81 -0.87 -2.64 -11.72
N LEU A 82 -1.66 -2.90 -10.68
CA LEU A 82 -1.45 -2.31 -9.36
C LEU A 82 -0.11 -2.75 -8.74
N GLY A 83 0.31 -3.99 -8.97
CA GLY A 83 1.61 -4.49 -8.52
C GLY A 83 2.78 -3.70 -9.07
N GLN A 84 2.70 -3.21 -10.30
CA GLN A 84 3.75 -2.33 -10.87
C GLN A 84 3.80 -0.97 -10.17
N VAL A 85 2.64 -0.39 -9.84
CA VAL A 85 2.57 0.88 -9.08
C VAL A 85 3.29 0.71 -7.74
N TYR A 86 2.96 -0.34 -6.98
CA TYR A 86 3.56 -0.58 -5.67
C TYR A 86 5.04 -1.01 -5.72
N ALA A 87 5.46 -1.63 -6.84
CA ALA A 87 6.87 -1.95 -7.08
C ALA A 87 7.68 -0.77 -7.63
N GLY A 88 7.04 0.34 -7.99
CA GLY A 88 7.68 1.50 -8.59
C GLY A 88 8.27 1.21 -9.97
N ARG A 89 7.65 0.34 -10.75
CA ARG A 89 8.16 -0.13 -12.05
C ARG A 89 7.15 0.08 -13.16
N LEU A 90 7.65 0.40 -14.34
CA LEU A 90 6.87 0.48 -15.57
C LEU A 90 6.84 -0.89 -16.27
N PHE A 91 5.84 -1.09 -17.12
CA PHE A 91 5.74 -2.28 -17.94
C PHE A 91 6.77 -2.26 -19.07
N GLY A 92 7.44 -3.40 -19.27
CA GLY A 92 8.39 -3.66 -20.35
C GLY A 92 8.53 -5.16 -20.57
N GLY A 93 9.39 -5.56 -21.47
CA GLY A 93 9.72 -6.96 -21.70
C GLY A 93 8.49 -7.83 -22.00
N GLU A 94 8.20 -8.77 -21.13
CA GLU A 94 7.10 -9.74 -21.31
C GLU A 94 5.69 -9.16 -21.29
N HIS A 95 5.52 -7.93 -20.78
CA HIS A 95 4.23 -7.27 -20.64
C HIS A 95 4.05 -6.06 -21.57
N VAL A 96 4.57 -6.15 -22.80
CA VAL A 96 4.51 -5.08 -23.81
C VAL A 96 3.06 -4.60 -24.05
N TYR A 97 2.08 -5.48 -24.00
CA TYR A 97 0.66 -5.16 -24.19
C TYR A 97 0.09 -4.23 -23.09
N LEU A 98 0.75 -4.10 -21.94
CA LEU A 98 0.38 -3.20 -20.85
C LEU A 98 1.16 -1.88 -20.86
N GLN A 99 2.13 -1.70 -21.74
CA GLN A 99 2.90 -0.46 -21.86
C GLN A 99 2.05 0.82 -22.05
N PRO A 100 0.92 0.78 -22.77
CA PRO A 100 0.04 1.95 -22.86
C PRO A 100 -0.46 2.47 -21.50
N LEU A 101 -0.42 1.63 -20.46
CA LEU A 101 -0.78 2.02 -19.09
C LEU A 101 0.37 2.71 -18.32
N ASN A 102 1.59 2.77 -18.86
CA ASN A 102 2.74 3.29 -18.16
C ASN A 102 2.59 4.75 -17.71
N THR A 103 1.91 5.58 -18.50
CA THR A 103 1.62 6.97 -18.10
C THR A 103 0.77 6.98 -16.83
N TRP A 104 -0.30 6.20 -16.81
CA TRP A 104 -1.15 6.06 -15.62
C TRP A 104 -0.41 5.46 -14.42
N VAL A 105 0.45 4.44 -14.65
CA VAL A 105 1.26 3.82 -13.59
C VAL A 105 2.19 4.85 -12.95
N GLY A 106 2.85 5.71 -13.77
CA GLY A 106 3.71 6.78 -13.27
C GLY A 106 2.97 7.82 -12.41
N GLU A 107 1.79 8.25 -12.86
CA GLU A 107 0.93 9.17 -12.09
C GLU A 107 0.44 8.52 -10.79
N ALA A 108 0.01 7.26 -10.84
CA ALA A 108 -0.46 6.52 -9.68
C ALA A 108 0.66 6.29 -8.65
N LEU A 109 1.88 6.03 -9.12
CA LEU A 109 3.06 5.91 -8.27
C LEU A 109 3.35 7.22 -7.51
N ALA A 110 3.36 8.36 -8.22
CA ALA A 110 3.59 9.66 -7.58
C ALA A 110 2.54 9.94 -6.48
N ARG A 111 1.26 9.67 -6.76
CA ARG A 111 0.18 9.84 -5.77
C ARG A 111 0.33 8.90 -4.56
N MET A 112 0.70 7.65 -4.80
CA MET A 112 0.93 6.69 -3.73
C MET A 112 2.06 7.15 -2.79
N GLN A 113 3.13 7.69 -3.36
CA GLN A 113 4.26 8.24 -2.61
C GLN A 113 3.82 9.41 -1.73
N ASP A 114 3.08 10.36 -2.27
CA ASP A 114 2.55 11.51 -1.53
C ASP A 114 1.70 11.06 -0.34
N ILE A 115 0.84 10.06 -0.53
CA ILE A 115 -0.04 9.56 0.54
C ILE A 115 0.73 8.80 1.61
N LEU A 116 1.73 7.99 1.24
CA LEU A 116 2.55 7.26 2.21
C LEU A 116 3.47 8.19 3.01
N LEU A 117 3.93 9.29 2.40
CA LEU A 117 4.79 10.27 3.06
C LEU A 117 4.01 11.33 3.84
N ASN A 118 2.73 11.53 3.54
CA ASN A 118 1.92 12.56 4.19
C ASN A 118 1.51 12.12 5.60
N ARG A 119 2.22 12.64 6.59
CA ARG A 119 1.97 12.39 8.03
C ARG A 119 0.61 12.88 8.51
N GLU A 120 0.07 13.93 7.93
CA GLU A 120 -1.20 14.52 8.37
C GLU A 120 -2.39 13.59 8.13
N SER A 121 -2.35 12.77 7.08
CA SER A 121 -3.39 11.77 6.81
C SER A 121 -3.43 10.63 7.84
N ALA A 122 -2.37 10.44 8.61
CA ALA A 122 -2.26 9.37 9.60
C ALA A 122 -2.72 9.78 11.00
N ILE A 123 -2.78 11.08 11.30
CA ILE A 123 -2.98 11.61 12.67
C ILE A 123 -4.46 11.84 13.01
N SER A 124 -5.40 11.53 12.15
CA SER A 124 -6.82 11.51 12.51
C SER A 124 -7.16 10.28 13.36
N LEU A 125 -6.51 10.15 14.52
CA LEU A 125 -6.99 9.29 15.60
C LEU A 125 -8.26 9.92 16.18
N PRO A 126 -9.35 9.17 16.42
CA PRO A 126 -10.37 9.59 17.34
C PRO A 126 -9.69 9.89 18.67
N SER A 127 -9.97 11.05 19.25
CA SER A 127 -9.38 11.57 20.48
C SER A 127 -9.52 10.66 21.71
N GLU A 128 -10.22 9.56 21.60
CA GLU A 128 -10.46 8.60 22.70
C GLU A 128 -9.34 7.57 22.91
N LEU A 129 -8.42 7.38 21.95
CA LEU A 129 -7.33 6.40 22.07
C LEU A 129 -6.02 6.99 22.65
N HIS A 130 -5.94 8.30 22.82
CA HIS A 130 -4.73 8.96 23.35
C HIS A 130 -4.57 8.88 24.87
N ALA A 131 -5.58 8.45 25.61
CA ALA A 131 -5.56 8.50 27.09
C ALA A 131 -4.99 7.25 27.77
N ASN A 132 -4.78 6.12 27.10
CA ASN A 132 -4.51 4.85 27.80
C ASN A 132 -3.23 4.08 27.40
N THR A 133 -2.31 4.60 26.59
CA THR A 133 -1.17 3.77 26.13
C THR A 133 0.22 4.30 26.50
N PHE A 134 0.35 5.41 27.27
CA PHE A 134 1.68 5.97 27.60
C PHE A 134 1.98 6.11 29.10
N LEU A 135 1.43 5.26 29.96
CA LEU A 135 1.87 5.21 31.36
C LEU A 135 2.07 3.77 31.83
N SER A 136 3.16 3.15 31.42
CA SER A 136 3.96 2.22 32.23
C SER A 136 5.04 1.61 31.38
N HIS A 137 6.24 2.08 31.53
CA HIS A 137 7.50 1.35 31.61
C HIS A 137 8.64 2.37 31.58
N ARG A 138 8.77 3.13 32.66
CA ARG A 138 10.10 3.50 33.14
C ARG A 138 10.56 2.33 33.98
N CYS A 139 11.43 1.53 33.45
CA CYS A 139 12.29 0.67 34.27
C CYS A 139 13.48 1.47 34.75
N SER A 140 13.67 1.40 36.04
CA SER A 140 14.79 1.82 36.84
C SER A 140 16.10 1.19 36.37
#